data_757860d77cb2fc575fa5b2e2d2e62558
#
_entry.id   757860d77cb2fc575fa5b2e2d2e62558
#
_cell.length_a   1.000
_cell.length_b   1.000
_cell.length_c   1.000
_cell.angle_alpha   90.00
_cell.angle_beta   90.00
_cell.angle_gamma   90.00
#
_symmetry.space_group_name_H-M   'P 1'
#
loop_
_entity.id
_entity.type
_entity.pdbx_description
1 polymer ?
#
loop_
_entity_poly.entity_id
_entity_poly.type
_entity_poly.pdbx_seq_one_letter_code
_entity_poly.pdbx_strand_id
1 'polypeptide(L)'
;MKLDIINNIFSFSKSKNFLIIYMVFITITFLSTLSYKNIAHPKFELVLFFIVLIIGILCINYYFNHNSSKELYKFAFVAILLFGIMCALIVPISDVSDEPEHFTRAEITSQGVLIPHWTGYELGVDRLYNLTEGEFSNEHNKNAGFASIASMDFFYKNRECTVFNTSHDLDKINYTITVYGSAFEQNPFYGYLPQAVGIFIAKLFDLNVIWMLWLGRICNLICYAGLVSYAIKKVNCFKIPLLAVACIPITIYQAASMSIDSLIFGLGILLVAYFINLCTSKDNSIHEKQIIVFSILCLLMGLCKLPYLAFVFLLLFVPKEKYNNKNMFFVIFSCIFLVAFVGVLYSSYSTPTLMHSWRSMYNYVNSTQQLNFLLTNHFFIFDFLHQIFTSELSFLANGLFNFYNGTPGIHYDDHYYLITMVLQAFLTIILFTYPENVKFNFKTRFGTLFVVLLIYIGTCFVQLLTWAYVGKIFLGISIRYFIPLMAMLPVIFKINYKYDIQKFNDYSIIFIIGFLATLILAFATKYY
;
A
#
# COMPACT_ATOMS: atom_id res chain seq x y z
N MET A 1 -36.07 8.27 14.54
CA MET A 1 -34.93 7.96 13.64
C MET A 1 -33.54 8.27 14.22
N LYS A 2 -33.24 9.50 14.74
CA LYS A 2 -31.91 9.77 15.36
C LYS A 2 -31.71 9.04 16.71
N LEU A 3 -32.72 8.97 17.57
CA LEU A 3 -32.64 8.23 18.85
C LEU A 3 -32.55 6.71 18.66
N ASP A 4 -33.23 6.17 17.66
CA ASP A 4 -33.19 4.73 17.37
C ASP A 4 -31.82 4.28 16.86
N ILE A 5 -31.10 5.15 16.11
CA ILE A 5 -29.73 4.90 15.67
C ILE A 5 -28.77 4.87 16.88
N ILE A 6 -28.92 5.81 17.81
CA ILE A 6 -28.11 5.86 19.04
C ILE A 6 -28.37 4.64 19.92
N ASN A 7 -29.65 4.28 20.15
CA ASN A 7 -30.01 3.11 20.94
C ASN A 7 -29.52 1.80 20.31
N ASN A 8 -29.52 1.67 18.97
CA ASN A 8 -28.96 0.51 18.28
C ASN A 8 -27.43 0.44 18.37
N ILE A 9 -26.71 1.56 18.36
CA ILE A 9 -25.26 1.59 18.53
C ILE A 9 -24.86 1.08 19.93
N PHE A 10 -25.65 1.31 20.95
CA PHE A 10 -25.40 0.90 22.34
C PHE A 10 -26.05 -0.41 22.78
N SER A 11 -26.70 -1.16 21.86
CA SER A 11 -27.21 -2.49 22.22
C SER A 11 -26.10 -3.54 22.11
N PHE A 12 -25.60 -4.01 23.26
CA PHE A 12 -24.48 -4.95 23.34
C PHE A 12 -24.89 -6.45 23.36
N SER A 13 -26.14 -6.77 23.23
CA SER A 13 -26.63 -8.14 23.44
C SER A 13 -26.05 -9.17 22.46
N LYS A 14 -25.84 -8.79 21.19
CA LYS A 14 -25.30 -9.67 20.15
C LYS A 14 -23.77 -9.71 20.12
N SER A 15 -23.12 -8.66 20.58
CA SER A 15 -21.66 -8.49 20.52
C SER A 15 -20.92 -8.89 21.81
N LYS A 16 -21.64 -9.15 22.90
CA LYS A 16 -21.06 -9.31 24.26
C LYS A 16 -19.86 -10.25 24.32
N ASN A 17 -19.98 -11.47 23.82
CA ASN A 17 -18.90 -12.45 23.89
C ASN A 17 -17.69 -12.02 23.03
N PHE A 18 -17.94 -11.42 21.89
CA PHE A 18 -16.92 -10.95 20.98
C PHE A 18 -16.19 -9.71 21.52
N LEU A 19 -16.90 -8.83 22.21
CA LEU A 19 -16.29 -7.69 22.92
C LEU A 19 -15.36 -8.17 24.04
N ILE A 20 -15.73 -9.22 24.77
CA ILE A 20 -14.85 -9.80 25.81
C ILE A 20 -13.56 -10.33 25.16
N ILE A 21 -13.66 -11.07 24.04
CA ILE A 21 -12.49 -11.59 23.32
C ILE A 21 -11.58 -10.43 22.89
N TYR A 22 -12.14 -9.37 22.31
CA TYR A 22 -11.40 -8.19 21.90
C TYR A 22 -10.71 -7.51 23.08
N MET A 23 -11.46 -7.24 24.17
CA MET A 23 -10.91 -6.59 25.36
C MET A 23 -9.75 -7.40 25.98
N VAL A 24 -9.91 -8.72 26.09
CA VAL A 24 -8.86 -9.61 26.59
C VAL A 24 -7.64 -9.56 25.67
N PHE A 25 -7.84 -9.68 24.36
CA PHE A 25 -6.75 -9.64 23.39
C PHE A 25 -5.95 -8.34 23.47
N ILE A 26 -6.62 -7.19 23.45
CA ILE A 26 -5.93 -5.88 23.49
C ILE A 26 -5.29 -5.61 24.87
N THR A 27 -5.92 -6.06 25.95
CA THR A 27 -5.32 -5.92 27.28
C THR A 27 -4.05 -6.77 27.41
N ILE A 28 -4.06 -8.01 26.94
CA ILE A 28 -2.87 -8.87 26.94
C ILE A 28 -1.77 -8.25 26.07
N THR A 29 -2.12 -7.75 24.89
CA THR A 29 -1.18 -7.06 24.00
C THR A 29 -0.55 -5.87 24.70
N PHE A 30 -1.34 -5.00 25.31
CA PHE A 30 -0.85 -3.83 26.04
C PHE A 30 0.05 -4.21 27.22
N LEU A 31 -0.37 -5.18 28.05
CA LEU A 31 0.44 -5.64 29.18
C LEU A 31 1.76 -6.29 28.74
N SER A 32 1.76 -7.01 27.62
CA SER A 32 3.00 -7.58 27.07
C SER A 32 3.98 -6.50 26.63
N THR A 33 3.49 -5.37 26.13
CA THR A 33 4.34 -4.26 25.71
C THR A 33 4.93 -3.48 26.86
N LEU A 34 4.18 -3.30 27.95
CA LEU A 34 4.64 -2.59 29.16
C LEU A 34 5.85 -3.25 29.82
N SER A 35 6.00 -4.58 29.72
CA SER A 35 7.10 -5.32 30.37
C SER A 35 8.47 -5.06 29.73
N TYR A 36 8.54 -4.41 28.59
CA TYR A 36 9.76 -4.36 27.76
C TYR A 36 10.40 -2.97 27.63
N LYS A 37 9.89 -1.90 28.28
CA LYS A 37 10.30 -0.56 27.89
C LYS A 37 10.59 0.46 28.98
N ASN A 38 11.62 1.28 28.69
CA ASN A 38 11.73 2.64 29.21
C ASN A 38 10.76 3.54 28.41
N ILE A 39 9.52 3.62 28.85
CA ILE A 39 8.48 4.39 28.19
C ILE A 39 8.72 5.87 28.44
N ALA A 40 8.95 6.66 27.39
CA ALA A 40 9.16 8.09 27.51
C ALA A 40 7.88 8.83 27.94
N HIS A 41 6.73 8.37 27.45
CA HIS A 41 5.43 9.01 27.70
C HIS A 41 4.34 7.99 28.14
N PRO A 42 4.46 7.35 29.30
CA PRO A 42 3.55 6.27 29.73
C PRO A 42 2.09 6.70 29.87
N LYS A 43 1.84 7.97 30.20
CA LYS A 43 0.47 8.52 30.25
C LYS A 43 -0.18 8.57 28.87
N PHE A 44 0.57 8.93 27.85
CA PHE A 44 0.07 9.00 26.49
C PHE A 44 -0.21 7.60 25.92
N GLU A 45 0.68 6.64 26.16
CA GLU A 45 0.47 5.26 25.76
C GLU A 45 -0.79 4.67 26.42
N LEU A 46 -1.03 4.96 27.70
CA LEU A 46 -2.26 4.56 28.40
C LEU A 46 -3.51 5.24 27.79
N VAL A 47 -3.42 6.51 27.43
CA VAL A 47 -4.52 7.20 26.73
C VAL A 47 -4.80 6.54 25.37
N LEU A 48 -3.77 6.23 24.60
CA LEU A 48 -3.94 5.53 23.31
C LEU A 48 -4.56 4.14 23.52
N PHE A 49 -4.16 3.39 24.55
CA PHE A 49 -4.79 2.12 24.91
C PHE A 49 -6.30 2.27 25.11
N PHE A 50 -6.75 3.25 25.90
CA PHE A 50 -8.19 3.48 26.10
C PHE A 50 -8.89 3.93 24.81
N ILE A 51 -8.25 4.75 24.00
CA ILE A 51 -8.82 5.20 22.72
C ILE A 51 -9.02 4.00 21.78
N VAL A 52 -8.01 3.14 21.58
CA VAL A 52 -8.16 1.96 20.71
C VAL A 52 -9.16 0.96 21.26
N LEU A 53 -9.23 0.82 22.59
CA LEU A 53 -10.22 -0.02 23.25
C LEU A 53 -11.65 0.45 22.92
N ILE A 54 -11.91 1.74 23.10
CA ILE A 54 -13.23 2.33 22.81
C ILE A 54 -13.57 2.24 21.32
N ILE A 55 -12.65 2.63 20.43
CA ILE A 55 -12.85 2.58 18.97
C ILE A 55 -13.14 1.15 18.54
N GLY A 56 -12.39 0.16 19.01
CA GLY A 56 -12.62 -1.23 18.67
C GLY A 56 -13.97 -1.75 19.17
N ILE A 57 -14.37 -1.40 20.41
CA ILE A 57 -15.71 -1.72 20.94
C ILE A 57 -16.80 -1.13 20.04
N LEU A 58 -16.68 0.13 19.65
CA LEU A 58 -17.65 0.80 18.78
C LEU A 58 -17.70 0.14 17.39
N CYS A 59 -16.56 -0.16 16.79
CA CYS A 59 -16.48 -0.86 15.49
C CYS A 59 -17.13 -2.25 15.55
N ILE A 60 -16.78 -3.07 16.55
CA ILE A 60 -17.33 -4.41 16.72
C ILE A 60 -18.84 -4.33 16.94
N ASN A 61 -19.29 -3.44 17.82
CA ASN A 61 -20.71 -3.27 18.10
C ASN A 61 -21.48 -2.77 16.86
N TYR A 62 -20.89 -1.84 16.10
CA TYR A 62 -21.46 -1.40 14.83
C TYR A 62 -21.63 -2.57 13.84
N TYR A 63 -20.59 -3.42 13.70
CA TYR A 63 -20.66 -4.61 12.83
C TYR A 63 -21.80 -5.55 13.22
N PHE A 64 -21.92 -5.91 14.51
CA PHE A 64 -22.96 -6.86 14.97
C PHE A 64 -24.37 -6.29 14.90
N ASN A 65 -24.56 -5.00 15.04
CA ASN A 65 -25.87 -4.37 14.94
C ASN A 65 -26.32 -4.14 13.49
N HIS A 66 -25.37 -3.98 12.57
CA HIS A 66 -25.62 -3.79 11.15
C HIS A 66 -25.16 -5.01 10.34
N ASN A 67 -25.16 -6.18 10.97
CA ASN A 67 -24.65 -7.44 10.42
C ASN A 67 -25.42 -7.90 9.21
N SER A 68 -25.27 -7.21 8.10
CA SER A 68 -25.59 -7.76 6.80
C SER A 68 -24.33 -7.71 5.93
N SER A 69 -24.06 -8.79 5.21
CA SER A 69 -23.02 -8.82 4.18
C SER A 69 -23.16 -7.68 3.15
N LYS A 70 -24.35 -7.09 3.08
CA LYS A 70 -24.68 -5.93 2.24
C LYS A 70 -24.08 -4.63 2.76
N GLU A 71 -23.86 -4.48 4.08
CA GLU A 71 -23.36 -3.24 4.71
C GLU A 71 -21.88 -3.31 5.14
N LEU A 72 -21.20 -4.44 4.91
CA LEU A 72 -19.80 -4.64 5.27
C LEU A 72 -18.88 -3.52 4.70
N TYR A 73 -19.23 -2.95 3.55
CA TYR A 73 -18.50 -1.85 2.95
C TYR A 73 -18.49 -0.57 3.81
N LYS A 74 -19.60 -0.29 4.52
CA LYS A 74 -19.68 0.86 5.44
C LYS A 74 -18.79 0.63 6.66
N PHE A 75 -18.84 -0.60 7.22
CA PHE A 75 -17.95 -0.99 8.29
C PHE A 75 -16.48 -0.86 7.89
N ALA A 76 -16.10 -1.37 6.71
CA ALA A 76 -14.75 -1.27 6.17
C ALA A 76 -14.28 0.19 6.08
N PHE A 77 -15.12 1.08 5.54
CA PHE A 77 -14.81 2.50 5.44
C PHE A 77 -14.54 3.13 6.81
N VAL A 78 -15.45 2.91 7.76
CA VAL A 78 -15.35 3.49 9.10
C VAL A 78 -14.14 2.94 9.87
N ALA A 79 -13.92 1.63 9.85
CA ALA A 79 -12.81 1.00 10.56
C ALA A 79 -11.45 1.47 10.01
N ILE A 80 -11.28 1.48 8.68
CA ILE A 80 -10.05 1.97 8.04
C ILE A 80 -9.81 3.44 8.38
N LEU A 81 -10.84 4.29 8.35
CA LEU A 81 -10.67 5.71 8.69
C LEU A 81 -10.30 5.90 10.16
N LEU A 82 -10.99 5.28 11.10
CA LEU A 82 -10.75 5.52 12.53
C LEU A 82 -9.32 5.10 12.93
N PHE A 83 -8.90 3.88 12.60
CA PHE A 83 -7.56 3.42 12.91
C PHE A 83 -6.49 4.09 12.05
N GLY A 84 -6.78 4.36 10.78
CA GLY A 84 -5.86 5.01 9.87
C GLY A 84 -5.62 6.49 10.23
N ILE A 85 -6.63 7.25 10.69
CA ILE A 85 -6.43 8.64 11.18
C ILE A 85 -5.52 8.63 12.42
N MET A 86 -5.74 7.70 13.35
CA MET A 86 -4.81 7.56 14.48
C MET A 86 -3.39 7.31 13.98
N CYS A 87 -3.22 6.38 13.04
CA CYS A 87 -1.92 6.08 12.43
C CYS A 87 -1.32 7.33 11.76
N ALA A 88 -2.10 8.08 10.97
CA ALA A 88 -1.64 9.28 10.27
C ALA A 88 -1.11 10.37 11.21
N LEU A 89 -1.65 10.45 12.43
CA LEU A 89 -1.27 11.46 13.42
C LEU A 89 -0.11 11.01 14.31
N ILE A 90 -0.08 9.72 14.75
CA ILE A 90 0.90 9.24 15.73
C ILE A 90 2.19 8.71 15.07
N VAL A 91 2.14 8.31 13.78
CA VAL A 91 3.35 7.86 13.10
C VAL A 91 4.31 9.04 12.94
N PRO A 92 5.56 8.90 13.40
CA PRO A 92 6.54 9.96 13.33
C PRO A 92 6.75 10.48 11.91
N ILE A 93 7.33 11.68 11.84
CA ILE A 93 7.66 12.34 10.59
C ILE A 93 8.76 11.53 9.89
N SER A 94 8.54 11.21 8.61
CA SER A 94 9.47 10.42 7.78
C SER A 94 9.76 8.99 8.27
N ASP A 95 8.95 8.43 9.16
CA ASP A 95 9.07 7.02 9.54
C ASP A 95 8.67 6.09 8.38
N VAL A 96 7.67 6.52 7.59
CA VAL A 96 7.27 5.78 6.40
C VAL A 96 8.35 5.93 5.32
N SER A 97 8.74 4.80 4.72
CA SER A 97 9.78 4.77 3.70
C SER A 97 9.49 5.74 2.55
N ASP A 98 10.48 6.53 2.20
CA ASP A 98 10.46 7.50 1.09
C ASP A 98 9.40 8.62 1.24
N GLU A 99 8.86 8.85 2.45
CA GLU A 99 7.78 9.80 2.67
C GLU A 99 8.15 11.26 2.29
N PRO A 100 9.36 11.77 2.55
CA PRO A 100 9.76 13.11 2.10
C PRO A 100 9.69 13.28 0.59
N GLU A 101 10.13 12.28 -0.17
CA GLU A 101 10.10 12.31 -1.64
C GLU A 101 8.66 12.25 -2.17
N HIS A 102 7.82 11.42 -1.57
CA HIS A 102 6.39 11.39 -1.87
C HIS A 102 5.70 12.70 -1.54
N PHE A 103 6.08 13.34 -0.44
CA PHE A 103 5.57 14.66 -0.06
C PHE A 103 5.94 15.72 -1.10
N THR A 104 7.21 15.76 -1.55
CA THR A 104 7.67 16.67 -2.59
C THR A 104 6.85 16.51 -3.87
N ARG A 105 6.63 15.28 -4.31
CA ARG A 105 5.80 15.02 -5.51
C ARG A 105 4.34 15.46 -5.34
N ALA A 106 3.77 15.23 -4.16
CA ALA A 106 2.41 15.69 -3.85
C ALA A 106 2.31 17.22 -3.79
N GLU A 107 3.35 17.87 -3.24
CA GLU A 107 3.41 19.33 -3.15
C GLU A 107 3.47 19.97 -4.55
N ILE A 108 4.33 19.47 -5.44
CA ILE A 108 4.40 19.89 -6.85
C ILE A 108 3.03 19.73 -7.53
N THR A 109 2.34 18.62 -7.26
CA THR A 109 0.97 18.41 -7.78
C THR A 109 -0.02 19.43 -7.21
N SER A 110 0.13 19.83 -5.93
CA SER A 110 -0.72 20.83 -5.29
C SER A 110 -0.57 22.25 -5.89
N GLN A 111 0.53 22.51 -6.58
CA GLN A 111 0.77 23.72 -7.36
C GLN A 111 0.09 23.69 -8.75
N GLY A 112 -0.54 22.56 -9.12
CA GLY A 112 -1.13 22.34 -10.44
C GLY A 112 -0.15 21.82 -11.49
N VAL A 113 1.09 21.47 -11.11
CA VAL A 113 2.09 20.91 -12.02
C VAL A 113 1.85 19.38 -12.15
N LEU A 114 1.25 18.98 -13.28
CA LEU A 114 0.90 17.59 -13.52
C LEU A 114 2.10 16.77 -14.01
N ILE A 115 2.95 17.38 -14.85
CA ILE A 115 4.17 16.80 -15.41
C ILE A 115 5.34 17.70 -14.97
N PRO A 116 6.10 17.31 -13.94
CA PRO A 116 7.24 18.08 -13.48
C PRO A 116 8.36 18.08 -14.51
N HIS A 117 9.11 19.20 -14.56
CA HIS A 117 10.30 19.31 -15.38
C HIS A 117 11.52 19.39 -14.49
N TRP A 118 12.56 18.67 -14.87
CA TRP A 118 13.86 18.76 -14.22
C TRP A 118 14.46 20.15 -14.45
N THR A 119 14.84 20.83 -13.40
CA THR A 119 15.39 22.19 -13.44
C THR A 119 16.79 22.25 -12.81
N GLY A 120 17.61 23.22 -13.24
CA GLY A 120 18.88 23.51 -12.60
C GLY A 120 20.00 22.50 -12.87
N TYR A 121 19.96 21.78 -13.98
CA TYR A 121 21.00 20.82 -14.35
C TYR A 121 22.20 21.49 -14.99
N GLU A 122 23.00 22.22 -14.19
CA GLU A 122 24.25 22.82 -14.63
C GLU A 122 25.47 21.89 -14.45
N LEU A 123 25.34 20.90 -13.56
CA LEU A 123 26.38 19.90 -13.32
C LEU A 123 26.19 18.72 -14.26
N GLY A 124 27.21 18.48 -15.10
CA GLY A 124 27.24 17.24 -15.89
C GLY A 124 27.21 16.01 -14.99
N VAL A 125 26.63 14.94 -15.48
CA VAL A 125 26.52 13.64 -14.77
C VAL A 125 27.89 13.18 -14.26
N ASP A 126 28.93 13.36 -15.05
CA ASP A 126 30.33 12.98 -14.71
C ASP A 126 30.88 13.73 -13.50
N ARG A 127 30.46 14.97 -13.29
CA ARG A 127 30.87 15.76 -12.13
C ARG A 127 30.22 15.29 -10.85
N LEU A 128 28.94 14.88 -10.90
CA LEU A 128 28.23 14.36 -9.75
C LEU A 128 28.82 13.03 -9.24
N TYR A 129 29.38 12.23 -10.12
CA TYR A 129 30.02 10.96 -9.75
C TYR A 129 31.34 11.11 -8.99
N ASN A 130 31.98 12.28 -9.08
CA ASN A 130 33.24 12.57 -8.40
C ASN A 130 33.07 13.29 -7.06
N LEU A 131 31.82 13.58 -6.65
CA LEU A 131 31.53 14.21 -5.37
C LEU A 131 31.50 13.17 -4.24
N THR A 132 31.96 13.56 -3.07
CA THR A 132 31.71 12.79 -1.84
C THR A 132 30.20 12.80 -1.53
N GLU A 133 29.73 11.84 -0.73
CA GLU A 133 28.31 11.74 -0.39
C GLU A 133 27.72 13.04 0.20
N GLY A 134 28.50 13.75 1.04
CA GLY A 134 28.10 15.05 1.60
C GLY A 134 28.11 16.18 0.58
N GLU A 135 29.11 16.23 -0.31
CA GLU A 135 29.19 17.19 -1.40
C GLU A 135 28.08 16.94 -2.43
N PHE A 136 27.86 15.69 -2.77
CA PHE A 136 26.77 15.27 -3.66
C PHE A 136 25.41 15.76 -3.15
N SER A 137 25.08 15.52 -1.88
CA SER A 137 23.82 15.97 -1.28
C SER A 137 23.65 17.49 -1.36
N ASN A 138 24.70 18.25 -1.05
CA ASN A 138 24.63 19.70 -1.04
C ASN A 138 24.50 20.29 -2.45
N GLU A 139 25.28 19.81 -3.40
CA GLU A 139 25.25 20.25 -4.80
C GLU A 139 23.96 19.83 -5.49
N HIS A 140 23.49 18.59 -5.25
CA HIS A 140 22.25 18.06 -5.81
C HIS A 140 21.03 18.86 -5.34
N ASN A 141 20.95 19.18 -4.05
CA ASN A 141 19.86 19.97 -3.47
C ASN A 141 19.84 21.42 -3.94
N LYS A 142 20.98 21.96 -4.39
CA LYS A 142 21.08 23.36 -4.82
C LYS A 142 20.79 23.57 -6.29
N ASN A 143 21.20 22.62 -7.16
CA ASN A 143 21.36 22.93 -8.58
C ASN A 143 20.62 21.98 -9.52
N ALA A 144 20.06 20.87 -9.06
CA ALA A 144 19.40 19.91 -9.93
C ALA A 144 18.21 19.22 -9.25
N GLY A 145 17.06 19.25 -9.90
CA GLY A 145 15.85 18.62 -9.36
C GLY A 145 14.57 19.28 -9.84
N PHE A 146 13.55 19.21 -9.00
CA PHE A 146 12.22 19.75 -9.26
C PHE A 146 11.89 20.89 -8.31
N ALA A 147 11.26 21.94 -8.84
CA ALA A 147 10.90 23.13 -8.05
C ALA A 147 9.73 22.81 -7.10
N SER A 148 9.94 23.00 -5.81
CA SER A 148 8.96 22.74 -4.76
C SER A 148 9.17 23.68 -3.57
N ILE A 149 8.11 24.00 -2.85
CA ILE A 149 8.19 24.63 -1.53
C ILE A 149 8.30 23.59 -0.40
N ALA A 150 8.33 22.30 -0.74
CA ALA A 150 8.54 21.26 0.25
C ALA A 150 9.88 21.47 0.95
N SER A 151 9.83 21.81 2.23
CA SER A 151 11.05 21.99 3.01
C SER A 151 11.62 20.63 3.39
N MET A 152 12.60 20.14 2.65
CA MET A 152 13.35 18.95 3.05
C MET A 152 14.03 19.16 4.41
N ASP A 153 14.41 20.38 4.73
CA ASP A 153 14.93 20.73 6.06
C ASP A 153 13.96 20.37 7.17
N PHE A 154 12.64 20.59 6.98
CA PHE A 154 11.63 20.17 7.93
C PHE A 154 11.68 18.66 8.17
N PHE A 155 11.75 17.86 7.11
CA PHE A 155 11.78 16.40 7.22
C PHE A 155 13.09 15.89 7.82
N TYR A 156 14.24 16.42 7.43
CA TYR A 156 15.53 16.00 7.97
C TYR A 156 15.73 16.39 9.43
N LYS A 157 15.32 17.60 9.81
CA LYS A 157 15.43 18.07 11.21
C LYS A 157 14.47 17.38 12.15
N ASN A 158 13.30 16.94 11.63
CA ASN A 158 12.26 16.30 12.42
C ASN A 158 12.12 14.80 12.11
N ARG A 159 13.13 14.19 11.49
CA ARG A 159 13.09 12.76 11.19
C ARG A 159 12.91 11.94 12.47
N GLU A 160 11.96 11.00 12.43
CA GLU A 160 11.57 10.14 13.56
C GLU A 160 11.05 10.90 14.78
N CYS A 161 10.86 12.24 14.68
CA CYS A 161 10.25 13.01 15.75
C CYS A 161 8.76 12.70 15.86
N THR A 162 8.33 12.57 17.11
CA THR A 162 6.93 12.47 17.48
C THR A 162 6.30 13.85 17.63
N VAL A 163 4.98 13.92 17.84
CA VAL A 163 4.29 15.18 18.13
C VAL A 163 4.76 15.86 19.43
N PHE A 164 5.49 15.16 20.30
CA PHE A 164 6.00 15.72 21.55
C PHE A 164 7.42 16.28 21.48
N ASN A 165 8.19 15.91 20.47
CA ASN A 165 9.60 16.28 20.38
C ASN A 165 10.00 16.90 19.03
N THR A 166 9.03 17.30 18.21
CA THR A 166 9.32 18.12 17.02
C THR A 166 9.53 19.59 17.42
N SER A 167 10.55 20.23 16.85
CA SER A 167 10.85 21.64 17.10
C SER A 167 10.16 22.59 16.10
N HIS A 168 9.55 22.07 15.04
CA HIS A 168 9.05 22.85 13.91
C HIS A 168 7.54 22.64 13.63
N ASP A 169 6.81 22.06 14.56
CA ASP A 169 5.37 21.82 14.44
C ASP A 169 4.54 23.13 14.37
N LEU A 170 5.05 24.20 14.95
CA LEU A 170 4.42 25.54 14.93
C LEU A 170 4.91 26.44 13.79
N ASP A 171 5.92 26.03 13.03
CA ASP A 171 6.45 26.82 11.94
C ASP A 171 5.41 27.02 10.84
N LYS A 172 5.32 28.26 10.34
CA LYS A 172 4.49 28.61 9.19
C LYS A 172 5.06 28.04 7.91
N ILE A 173 4.19 27.81 6.92
CA ILE A 173 4.59 27.34 5.60
C ILE A 173 5.52 28.37 4.97
N ASN A 174 6.70 27.95 4.58
CA ASN A 174 7.65 28.76 3.81
C ASN A 174 7.38 28.55 2.32
N TYR A 175 6.94 29.63 1.65
CA TYR A 175 6.62 29.60 0.23
C TYR A 175 7.83 29.81 -0.69
N THR A 176 9.04 29.86 -0.15
CA THR A 176 10.27 29.95 -0.96
C THR A 176 10.46 28.65 -1.74
N ILE A 177 10.50 28.77 -3.06
CA ILE A 177 10.74 27.62 -3.94
C ILE A 177 12.19 27.19 -3.84
N THR A 178 12.40 25.92 -3.62
CA THR A 178 13.71 25.25 -3.64
C THR A 178 13.70 24.12 -4.67
N VAL A 179 14.85 23.59 -5.00
CA VAL A 179 14.99 22.54 -6.00
C VAL A 179 15.39 21.23 -5.31
N TYR A 180 14.65 20.16 -5.57
CA TYR A 180 14.89 18.85 -4.99
C TYR A 180 15.08 17.78 -6.06
N GLY A 181 16.10 16.94 -5.88
CA GLY A 181 16.24 15.69 -6.62
C GLY A 181 15.48 14.56 -5.93
N SER A 182 14.55 13.94 -6.63
CA SER A 182 13.78 12.80 -6.15
C SER A 182 13.63 11.76 -7.26
N ALA A 183 13.32 10.53 -6.86
CA ALA A 183 13.06 9.43 -7.78
C ALA A 183 11.56 9.27 -8.12
N PHE A 184 10.67 10.08 -7.55
CA PHE A 184 9.21 9.86 -7.65
C PHE A 184 8.47 10.88 -8.52
N GLU A 185 9.16 11.89 -9.06
CA GLU A 185 8.56 12.87 -9.97
C GLU A 185 8.09 12.26 -11.29
N GLN A 186 8.67 11.14 -11.71
CA GLN A 186 8.19 10.37 -12.86
C GLN A 186 6.84 9.70 -12.61
N ASN A 187 6.41 9.56 -11.34
CA ASN A 187 5.12 8.94 -11.05
C ASN A 187 3.96 9.81 -11.54
N PRO A 188 2.85 9.19 -11.99
CA PRO A 188 1.72 9.93 -12.54
C PRO A 188 1.06 10.81 -11.47
N PHE A 189 0.69 12.02 -11.85
CA PHE A 189 0.13 13.02 -10.94
C PHE A 189 -1.11 12.55 -10.18
N TYR A 190 -1.97 11.74 -10.83
CA TYR A 190 -3.19 11.25 -10.19
C TYR A 190 -2.90 10.34 -8.99
N GLY A 191 -1.71 9.75 -8.92
CA GLY A 191 -1.24 8.99 -7.77
C GLY A 191 -1.04 9.84 -6.51
N TYR A 192 -0.94 11.15 -6.68
CA TYR A 192 -0.72 12.12 -5.60
C TYR A 192 -1.84 13.15 -5.44
N LEU A 193 -2.92 13.06 -6.24
CA LEU A 193 -4.04 13.99 -6.12
C LEU A 193 -4.65 14.04 -4.72
N PRO A 194 -4.90 12.92 -4.01
CA PRO A 194 -5.47 13.00 -2.68
C PRO A 194 -4.56 13.75 -1.70
N GLN A 195 -3.26 13.45 -1.69
CA GLN A 195 -2.27 14.12 -0.85
C GLN A 195 -2.15 15.60 -1.20
N ALA A 196 -2.14 15.91 -2.51
CA ALA A 196 -2.07 17.29 -3.01
C ALA A 196 -3.28 18.12 -2.56
N VAL A 197 -4.47 17.53 -2.50
CA VAL A 197 -5.67 18.20 -1.95
C VAL A 197 -5.45 18.55 -0.47
N GLY A 198 -4.90 17.65 0.33
CA GLY A 198 -4.59 17.93 1.74
C GLY A 198 -3.56 19.05 1.91
N ILE A 199 -2.49 19.04 1.11
CA ILE A 199 -1.48 20.11 1.10
C ILE A 199 -2.12 21.44 0.65
N PHE A 200 -2.95 21.43 -0.39
CA PHE A 200 -3.65 22.61 -0.88
C PHE A 200 -4.56 23.21 0.20
N ILE A 201 -5.29 22.39 0.96
CA ILE A 201 -6.11 22.85 2.09
C ILE A 201 -5.24 23.53 3.15
N ALA A 202 -4.09 22.95 3.50
CA ALA A 202 -3.16 23.55 4.46
C ALA A 202 -2.68 24.93 4.01
N LYS A 203 -2.34 25.08 2.73
CA LYS A 203 -1.92 26.35 2.13
C LYS A 203 -3.06 27.36 2.09
N LEU A 204 -4.27 26.93 1.71
CA LEU A 204 -5.45 27.80 1.59
C LEU A 204 -5.81 28.48 2.93
N PHE A 205 -5.62 27.76 4.04
CA PHE A 205 -5.90 28.28 5.39
C PHE A 205 -4.65 28.83 6.11
N ASP A 206 -3.52 28.94 5.43
CA ASP A 206 -2.22 29.38 5.99
C ASP A 206 -1.89 28.70 7.32
N LEU A 207 -2.03 27.38 7.35
CA LEU A 207 -1.75 26.55 8.53
C LEU A 207 -0.24 26.43 8.77
N ASN A 208 0.15 25.76 9.86
CA ASN A 208 1.53 25.42 10.11
C ASN A 208 2.00 24.30 9.15
N VAL A 209 3.31 24.19 8.93
CA VAL A 209 3.90 23.24 7.96
C VAL A 209 3.51 21.79 8.23
N ILE A 210 3.37 21.39 9.50
CA ILE A 210 2.97 20.03 9.88
C ILE A 210 1.58 19.65 9.33
N TRP A 211 0.69 20.61 9.14
CA TRP A 211 -0.65 20.36 8.60
C TRP A 211 -0.63 19.97 7.11
N MET A 212 0.40 20.37 6.34
CA MET A 212 0.57 19.86 4.99
C MET A 212 0.77 18.34 5.02
N LEU A 213 1.57 17.84 5.97
CA LEU A 213 1.79 16.40 6.14
C LEU A 213 0.54 15.68 6.63
N TRP A 214 -0.08 16.13 7.71
CA TRP A 214 -1.23 15.45 8.31
C TRP A 214 -2.46 15.46 7.40
N LEU A 215 -2.81 16.60 6.80
CA LEU A 215 -3.94 16.66 5.87
C LEU A 215 -3.65 15.86 4.59
N GLY A 216 -2.42 15.87 4.11
CA GLY A 216 -2.01 15.02 2.99
C GLY A 216 -2.18 13.53 3.31
N ARG A 217 -1.71 13.06 4.46
CA ARG A 217 -1.90 11.68 4.95
C ARG A 217 -3.39 11.32 5.09
N ILE A 218 -4.19 12.20 5.69
CA ILE A 218 -5.63 11.96 5.91
C ILE A 218 -6.38 11.92 4.57
N CYS A 219 -6.14 12.84 3.65
CA CYS A 219 -6.78 12.83 2.34
C CYS A 219 -6.42 11.56 1.54
N ASN A 220 -5.16 11.12 1.62
CA ASN A 220 -4.70 9.87 1.02
C ASN A 220 -5.43 8.65 1.60
N LEU A 221 -5.54 8.60 2.93
CA LEU A 221 -6.27 7.56 3.64
C LEU A 221 -7.76 7.53 3.27
N ILE A 222 -8.42 8.70 3.15
CA ILE A 222 -9.83 8.79 2.74
C ILE A 222 -10.01 8.19 1.34
N CYS A 223 -9.12 8.48 0.41
CA CYS A 223 -9.15 7.90 -0.93
C CYS A 223 -9.01 6.38 -0.87
N TYR A 224 -8.04 5.86 -0.11
CA TYR A 224 -7.85 4.43 0.11
C TYR A 224 -9.10 3.76 0.69
N ALA A 225 -9.63 4.28 1.79
CA ALA A 225 -10.83 3.76 2.45
C ALA A 225 -12.04 3.75 1.50
N GLY A 226 -12.17 4.79 0.66
CA GLY A 226 -13.20 4.89 -0.37
C GLY A 226 -13.08 3.79 -1.43
N LEU A 227 -11.88 3.57 -1.97
CA LEU A 227 -11.61 2.53 -2.97
C LEU A 227 -11.87 1.13 -2.41
N VAL A 228 -11.37 0.82 -1.21
CA VAL A 228 -11.60 -0.45 -0.53
C VAL A 228 -13.09 -0.67 -0.25
N SER A 229 -13.75 0.33 0.31
CA SER A 229 -15.18 0.28 0.59
C SER A 229 -15.99 0.02 -0.69
N TYR A 230 -15.66 0.71 -1.77
CA TYR A 230 -16.31 0.52 -3.07
C TYR A 230 -16.05 -0.89 -3.63
N ALA A 231 -14.83 -1.41 -3.52
CA ALA A 231 -14.49 -2.78 -3.92
C ALA A 231 -15.31 -3.82 -3.17
N ILE A 232 -15.40 -3.71 -1.82
CA ILE A 232 -16.19 -4.61 -0.96
C ILE A 232 -17.69 -4.50 -1.26
N LYS A 233 -18.18 -3.29 -1.57
CA LYS A 233 -19.58 -3.09 -1.98
C LYS A 233 -19.90 -3.80 -3.29
N LYS A 234 -18.95 -3.78 -4.24
CA LYS A 234 -19.17 -4.27 -5.60
C LYS A 234 -18.88 -5.76 -5.76
N VAL A 235 -17.96 -6.32 -5.00
CA VAL A 235 -17.61 -7.74 -5.12
C VAL A 235 -18.74 -8.64 -4.66
N ASN A 236 -18.97 -9.71 -5.43
CA ASN A 236 -20.05 -10.67 -5.16
C ASN A 236 -19.67 -11.69 -4.06
N CYS A 237 -18.39 -12.04 -3.96
CA CYS A 237 -17.85 -13.06 -3.05
C CYS A 237 -16.47 -12.64 -2.52
N PHE A 238 -15.94 -13.35 -1.52
CA PHE A 238 -14.65 -13.09 -0.88
C PHE A 238 -14.51 -11.69 -0.24
N LYS A 239 -15.61 -11.12 0.26
CA LYS A 239 -15.61 -9.79 0.88
C LYS A 239 -14.69 -9.72 2.10
N ILE A 240 -14.72 -10.74 2.97
CA ILE A 240 -13.88 -10.79 4.18
C ILE A 240 -12.40 -11.01 3.86
N PRO A 241 -11.99 -11.93 2.97
CA PRO A 241 -10.62 -12.01 2.51
C PRO A 241 -10.06 -10.69 1.95
N LEU A 242 -10.84 -9.98 1.11
CA LEU A 242 -10.43 -8.68 0.59
C LEU A 242 -10.31 -7.62 1.70
N LEU A 243 -11.24 -7.62 2.66
CA LEU A 243 -11.15 -6.74 3.82
C LEU A 243 -9.94 -7.06 4.69
N ALA A 244 -9.64 -8.34 4.91
CA ALA A 244 -8.46 -8.75 5.67
C ALA A 244 -7.16 -8.26 5.04
N VAL A 245 -7.02 -8.39 3.70
CA VAL A 245 -5.86 -7.85 2.98
C VAL A 245 -5.80 -6.31 3.07
N ALA A 246 -6.95 -5.64 2.93
CA ALA A 246 -7.03 -4.19 3.05
C ALA A 246 -6.67 -3.67 4.45
N CYS A 247 -6.88 -4.49 5.48
CA CYS A 247 -6.63 -4.15 6.89
C CYS A 247 -5.37 -4.82 7.46
N ILE A 248 -4.48 -5.37 6.64
CA ILE A 248 -3.16 -5.79 7.12
C ILE A 248 -2.49 -4.57 7.77
N PRO A 249 -1.90 -4.68 8.97
CA PRO A 249 -1.30 -3.54 9.67
C PRO A 249 -0.40 -2.68 8.79
N ILE A 250 0.54 -3.29 8.07
CA ILE A 250 1.44 -2.56 7.17
C ILE A 250 0.69 -1.84 6.02
N THR A 251 -0.46 -2.36 5.57
CA THR A 251 -1.27 -1.71 4.54
C THR A 251 -1.88 -0.41 5.06
N ILE A 252 -2.41 -0.42 6.29
CA ILE A 252 -2.97 0.78 6.93
C ILE A 252 -1.88 1.80 7.24
N TYR A 253 -0.72 1.34 7.73
CA TYR A 253 0.45 2.19 7.96
C TYR A 253 0.87 2.94 6.69
N GLN A 254 0.98 2.24 5.56
CA GLN A 254 1.33 2.86 4.28
C GLN A 254 0.19 3.74 3.74
N ALA A 255 -1.07 3.33 3.91
CA ALA A 255 -2.22 4.10 3.44
C ALA A 255 -2.41 5.41 4.21
N ALA A 256 -1.99 5.44 5.47
CA ALA A 256 -2.00 6.62 6.35
C ALA A 256 -0.74 7.49 6.22
N SER A 257 -0.07 7.48 5.07
CA SER A 257 1.15 8.24 4.77
C SER A 257 1.02 9.06 3.48
N MET A 258 2.09 9.74 3.09
CA MET A 258 2.16 10.46 1.80
C MET A 258 2.42 9.54 0.60
N SER A 259 2.63 8.24 0.82
CA SER A 259 3.02 7.30 -0.23
C SER A 259 1.93 7.10 -1.29
N ILE A 260 2.35 6.96 -2.56
CA ILE A 260 1.50 6.53 -3.68
C ILE A 260 1.00 5.09 -3.51
N ASP A 261 1.64 4.29 -2.65
CA ASP A 261 1.26 2.90 -2.40
C ASP A 261 -0.19 2.78 -1.89
N SER A 262 -0.70 3.78 -1.19
CA SER A 262 -2.10 3.89 -0.78
C SER A 262 -3.07 3.71 -1.97
N LEU A 263 -2.85 4.48 -3.05
CA LEU A 263 -3.66 4.36 -4.27
C LEU A 263 -3.46 3.00 -4.95
N ILE A 264 -2.22 2.52 -5.02
CA ILE A 264 -1.89 1.22 -5.62
C ILE A 264 -2.64 0.09 -4.89
N PHE A 265 -2.66 0.09 -3.56
CA PHE A 265 -3.39 -0.92 -2.78
C PHE A 265 -4.90 -0.83 -2.99
N GLY A 266 -5.45 0.38 -2.93
CA GLY A 266 -6.88 0.60 -3.17
C GLY A 266 -7.32 0.16 -4.57
N LEU A 267 -6.58 0.55 -5.61
CA LEU A 267 -6.81 0.11 -6.99
C LEU A 267 -6.61 -1.39 -7.15
N GLY A 268 -5.59 -1.98 -6.52
CA GLY A 268 -5.33 -3.42 -6.56
C GLY A 268 -6.50 -4.22 -5.99
N ILE A 269 -7.01 -3.85 -4.82
CA ILE A 269 -8.18 -4.52 -4.21
C ILE A 269 -9.43 -4.35 -5.09
N LEU A 270 -9.63 -3.15 -5.67
CA LEU A 270 -10.74 -2.89 -6.59
C LEU A 270 -10.63 -3.72 -7.86
N LEU A 271 -9.43 -3.83 -8.44
CA LEU A 271 -9.14 -4.63 -9.63
C LEU A 271 -9.41 -6.11 -9.36
N VAL A 272 -8.95 -6.64 -8.21
CA VAL A 272 -9.23 -8.02 -7.81
C VAL A 272 -10.73 -8.26 -7.64
N ALA A 273 -11.42 -7.36 -6.96
CA ALA A 273 -12.88 -7.43 -6.80
C ALA A 273 -13.59 -7.45 -8.16
N TYR A 274 -13.12 -6.63 -9.12
CA TYR A 274 -13.66 -6.58 -10.46
C TYR A 274 -13.39 -7.87 -11.24
N PHE A 275 -12.17 -8.43 -11.16
CA PHE A 275 -11.82 -9.72 -11.75
C PHE A 275 -12.67 -10.87 -11.21
N ILE A 276 -12.85 -10.94 -9.89
CA ILE A 276 -13.73 -11.93 -9.25
C ILE A 276 -15.15 -11.83 -9.82
N ASN A 277 -15.68 -10.62 -9.97
CA ASN A 277 -17.01 -10.41 -10.55
C ASN A 277 -17.08 -10.87 -12.02
N LEU A 278 -16.06 -10.59 -12.83
CA LEU A 278 -16.02 -11.10 -14.20
C LEU A 278 -16.07 -12.64 -14.22
N CYS A 279 -15.30 -13.30 -13.35
CA CYS A 279 -15.25 -14.76 -13.30
C CYS A 279 -16.53 -15.38 -12.72
N THR A 280 -17.27 -14.67 -11.87
CA THR A 280 -18.47 -15.17 -11.19
C THR A 280 -19.78 -14.63 -11.77
N SER A 281 -19.72 -13.82 -12.82
CA SER A 281 -20.89 -13.30 -13.53
C SER A 281 -21.73 -14.43 -14.16
N LYS A 282 -22.95 -14.12 -14.54
CA LYS A 282 -23.81 -15.04 -15.31
C LYS A 282 -23.21 -15.28 -16.69
N ASP A 283 -23.52 -16.41 -17.29
CA ASP A 283 -23.11 -16.70 -18.65
C ASP A 283 -23.69 -15.66 -19.63
N ASN A 284 -22.94 -15.31 -20.65
CA ASN A 284 -23.27 -14.30 -21.66
C ASN A 284 -23.64 -12.90 -21.10
N SER A 285 -23.08 -12.51 -19.93
CA SER A 285 -23.41 -11.23 -19.29
C SER A 285 -22.30 -10.19 -19.34
N ILE A 286 -21.09 -10.57 -19.76
CA ILE A 286 -19.96 -9.63 -19.87
C ILE A 286 -20.00 -8.95 -21.24
N HIS A 287 -20.10 -7.61 -21.20
CA HIS A 287 -20.06 -6.74 -22.37
C HIS A 287 -18.70 -6.02 -22.46
N GLU A 288 -18.44 -5.37 -23.59
CA GLU A 288 -17.21 -4.62 -23.88
C GLU A 288 -16.88 -3.58 -22.81
N LYS A 289 -17.90 -2.89 -22.29
CA LYS A 289 -17.74 -1.88 -21.24
C LYS A 289 -17.01 -2.42 -20.00
N GLN A 290 -17.33 -3.64 -19.57
CA GLN A 290 -16.68 -4.23 -18.39
C GLN A 290 -15.19 -4.55 -18.66
N ILE A 291 -14.86 -4.99 -19.88
CA ILE A 291 -13.48 -5.26 -20.30
C ILE A 291 -12.69 -3.95 -20.34
N ILE A 292 -13.25 -2.90 -20.93
CA ILE A 292 -12.62 -1.58 -21.02
C ILE A 292 -12.37 -1.00 -19.63
N VAL A 293 -13.37 -1.04 -18.73
CA VAL A 293 -13.21 -0.55 -17.35
C VAL A 293 -12.12 -1.32 -16.61
N PHE A 294 -12.07 -2.65 -16.75
CA PHE A 294 -11.00 -3.46 -16.15
C PHE A 294 -9.63 -3.06 -16.68
N SER A 295 -9.51 -2.87 -18.00
CA SER A 295 -8.27 -2.46 -18.66
C SER A 295 -7.80 -1.06 -18.22
N ILE A 296 -8.73 -0.12 -18.04
CA ILE A 296 -8.42 1.20 -17.48
C ILE A 296 -7.89 1.08 -16.05
N LEU A 297 -8.49 0.24 -15.20
CA LEU A 297 -7.98 0.01 -13.84
C LEU A 297 -6.57 -0.58 -13.88
N CYS A 298 -6.31 -1.55 -14.77
CA CYS A 298 -4.96 -2.11 -14.97
C CYS A 298 -3.97 -1.04 -15.42
N LEU A 299 -4.37 -0.16 -16.33
CA LEU A 299 -3.54 0.93 -16.83
C LEU A 299 -3.22 1.93 -15.71
N LEU A 300 -4.23 2.41 -14.98
CA LEU A 300 -4.03 3.35 -13.87
C LEU A 300 -3.09 2.79 -12.80
N MET A 301 -3.24 1.52 -12.44
CA MET A 301 -2.37 0.88 -11.48
C MET A 301 -0.96 0.65 -12.04
N GLY A 302 -0.88 0.21 -13.29
CA GLY A 302 0.37 -0.12 -13.97
C GLY A 302 1.25 1.10 -14.27
N LEU A 303 0.67 2.26 -14.54
CA LEU A 303 1.45 3.51 -14.72
C LEU A 303 2.05 3.99 -13.39
N CYS A 304 1.43 3.66 -12.24
CA CYS A 304 2.05 3.89 -10.94
C CYS A 304 3.22 2.92 -10.69
N LYS A 305 3.16 1.70 -11.23
CA LYS A 305 4.22 0.70 -11.14
C LYS A 305 4.12 -0.30 -12.29
N LEU A 306 5.03 -0.17 -13.25
CA LEU A 306 4.95 -0.85 -14.56
C LEU A 306 4.65 -2.36 -14.53
N PRO A 307 5.22 -3.20 -13.62
CA PRO A 307 4.90 -4.61 -13.59
C PRO A 307 3.42 -4.94 -13.41
N TYR A 308 2.64 -4.04 -12.81
CA TYR A 308 1.19 -4.25 -12.62
C TYR A 308 0.37 -4.12 -13.91
N LEU A 309 0.93 -3.61 -15.01
CA LEU A 309 0.28 -3.68 -16.32
C LEU A 309 -0.09 -5.13 -16.69
N ALA A 310 0.68 -6.10 -16.20
CA ALA A 310 0.43 -7.52 -16.46
C ALA A 310 -0.92 -8.01 -15.90
N PHE A 311 -1.57 -7.30 -14.99
CA PHE A 311 -2.94 -7.64 -14.57
C PHE A 311 -3.94 -7.68 -15.73
N VAL A 312 -3.68 -6.96 -16.83
CA VAL A 312 -4.56 -7.00 -18.01
C VAL A 312 -4.66 -8.41 -18.62
N PHE A 313 -3.63 -9.24 -18.48
CA PHE A 313 -3.64 -10.62 -18.94
C PHE A 313 -4.66 -11.51 -18.21
N LEU A 314 -5.17 -11.11 -17.04
CA LEU A 314 -6.24 -11.82 -16.36
C LEU A 314 -7.50 -11.95 -17.23
N LEU A 315 -7.75 -11.01 -18.14
CA LEU A 315 -8.87 -11.09 -19.10
C LEU A 315 -8.83 -12.37 -19.97
N LEU A 316 -7.65 -12.92 -20.25
CA LEU A 316 -7.49 -14.16 -21.01
C LEU A 316 -7.95 -15.40 -20.24
N PHE A 317 -8.07 -15.28 -18.92
CA PHE A 317 -8.37 -16.36 -18.00
C PHE A 317 -9.78 -16.30 -17.38
N VAL A 318 -10.56 -15.26 -17.75
CA VAL A 318 -12.00 -15.24 -17.50
C VAL A 318 -12.67 -16.36 -18.32
N PRO A 319 -13.59 -17.15 -17.74
CA PRO A 319 -14.27 -18.21 -18.49
C PRO A 319 -14.99 -17.69 -19.73
N LYS A 320 -14.82 -18.39 -20.87
CA LYS A 320 -15.33 -17.95 -22.18
C LYS A 320 -16.85 -17.83 -22.22
N GLU A 321 -17.54 -18.67 -21.51
CA GLU A 321 -19.00 -18.71 -21.38
C GLU A 321 -19.59 -17.44 -20.75
N LYS A 322 -18.78 -16.65 -20.06
CA LYS A 322 -19.22 -15.39 -19.44
C LYS A 322 -19.41 -14.25 -20.43
N TYR A 323 -18.70 -14.31 -21.54
CA TYR A 323 -18.74 -13.26 -22.57
C TYR A 323 -20.02 -13.37 -23.43
N ASN A 324 -20.66 -12.22 -23.72
CA ASN A 324 -21.91 -12.18 -24.48
C ASN A 324 -21.73 -12.37 -25.98
N ASN A 325 -20.51 -12.18 -26.52
CA ASN A 325 -20.22 -12.24 -27.94
C ASN A 325 -18.89 -12.95 -28.22
N LYS A 326 -18.79 -13.69 -29.33
CA LYS A 326 -17.57 -14.33 -29.81
C LYS A 326 -16.47 -13.32 -30.16
N ASN A 327 -16.85 -12.11 -30.58
CA ASN A 327 -15.92 -11.04 -30.95
C ASN A 327 -15.20 -10.40 -29.74
N MET A 328 -15.56 -10.77 -28.52
CA MET A 328 -14.91 -10.24 -27.30
C MET A 328 -13.41 -10.50 -27.25
N PHE A 329 -12.92 -11.57 -27.90
CA PHE A 329 -11.49 -11.81 -27.99
C PHE A 329 -10.75 -10.66 -28.71
N PHE A 330 -11.35 -10.11 -29.76
CA PHE A 330 -10.75 -8.94 -30.43
C PHE A 330 -10.67 -7.74 -29.48
N VAL A 331 -11.73 -7.47 -28.72
CA VAL A 331 -11.74 -6.39 -27.73
C VAL A 331 -10.69 -6.61 -26.65
N ILE A 332 -10.56 -7.84 -26.13
CA ILE A 332 -9.55 -8.20 -25.12
C ILE A 332 -8.13 -7.97 -25.67
N PHE A 333 -7.82 -8.47 -26.87
CA PHE A 333 -6.49 -8.28 -27.45
C PHE A 333 -6.21 -6.81 -27.76
N SER A 334 -7.20 -6.04 -28.22
CA SER A 334 -7.06 -4.60 -28.43
C SER A 334 -6.78 -3.87 -27.11
N CYS A 335 -7.47 -4.22 -26.02
CA CYS A 335 -7.21 -3.67 -24.71
C CYS A 335 -5.81 -4.02 -24.19
N ILE A 336 -5.38 -5.27 -24.32
CA ILE A 336 -4.03 -5.71 -23.94
C ILE A 336 -2.98 -4.92 -24.73
N PHE A 337 -3.17 -4.81 -26.04
CA PHE A 337 -2.25 -4.05 -26.90
C PHE A 337 -2.19 -2.58 -26.50
N LEU A 338 -3.33 -1.92 -26.27
CA LEU A 338 -3.39 -0.52 -25.86
C LEU A 338 -2.73 -0.29 -24.51
N VAL A 339 -2.99 -1.17 -23.53
CA VAL A 339 -2.36 -1.09 -22.19
C VAL A 339 -0.84 -1.26 -22.31
N ALA A 340 -0.37 -2.22 -23.09
CA ALA A 340 1.05 -2.42 -23.33
C ALA A 340 1.68 -1.22 -24.08
N PHE A 341 1.02 -0.72 -25.12
CA PHE A 341 1.50 0.41 -25.91
C PHE A 341 1.63 1.69 -25.07
N VAL A 342 0.59 2.03 -24.29
CA VAL A 342 0.63 3.19 -23.38
C VAL A 342 1.70 2.98 -22.31
N GLY A 343 1.86 1.76 -21.79
CA GLY A 343 2.91 1.42 -20.84
C GLY A 343 4.31 1.64 -21.40
N VAL A 344 4.58 1.26 -22.65
CA VAL A 344 5.85 1.51 -23.34
C VAL A 344 6.09 3.01 -23.55
N LEU A 345 5.08 3.74 -24.00
CA LEU A 345 5.19 5.20 -24.17
C LEU A 345 5.48 5.89 -22.84
N TYR A 346 4.79 5.50 -21.78
CA TYR A 346 5.04 6.05 -20.46
C TYR A 346 6.43 5.69 -19.92
N SER A 347 6.88 4.46 -20.12
CA SER A 347 8.21 4.03 -19.73
C SER A 347 9.31 4.84 -20.44
N SER A 348 9.12 5.17 -21.73
CA SER A 348 10.07 6.00 -22.46
C SER A 348 10.18 7.43 -21.92
N TYR A 349 9.11 7.94 -21.31
CA TYR A 349 9.11 9.23 -20.59
C TYR A 349 9.68 9.09 -19.17
N SER A 350 9.22 8.10 -18.41
CA SER A 350 9.53 7.99 -16.97
C SER A 350 10.95 7.50 -16.70
N THR A 351 11.51 6.66 -17.58
CA THR A 351 12.86 6.10 -17.40
C THR A 351 13.94 7.17 -17.39
N PRO A 352 13.99 8.15 -18.32
CA PRO A 352 14.96 9.24 -18.24
C PRO A 352 14.85 10.04 -16.93
N THR A 353 13.63 10.33 -16.46
CA THR A 353 13.41 11.03 -15.20
C THR A 353 13.94 10.22 -14.01
N LEU A 354 13.68 8.91 -13.99
CA LEU A 354 14.22 8.00 -12.99
C LEU A 354 15.76 7.96 -13.02
N MET A 355 16.37 8.01 -14.21
CA MET A 355 17.82 8.03 -14.38
C MET A 355 18.49 9.32 -13.90
N HIS A 356 17.73 10.42 -13.72
CA HIS A 356 18.20 11.63 -13.07
C HIS A 356 18.05 11.60 -11.54
N SER A 357 17.47 10.55 -10.96
CA SER A 357 17.41 10.39 -9.52
C SER A 357 18.83 10.22 -8.94
N TRP A 358 19.00 10.64 -7.69
CA TRP A 358 20.28 10.54 -6.99
C TRP A 358 20.85 9.11 -6.96
N ARG A 359 20.02 8.08 -7.01
CA ARG A 359 20.45 6.67 -6.99
C ARG A 359 21.13 6.22 -8.27
N SER A 360 20.59 6.61 -9.41
CA SER A 360 21.18 6.30 -10.72
C SER A 360 22.41 7.17 -11.04
N MET A 361 22.67 8.20 -10.25
CA MET A 361 23.88 9.00 -10.36
C MET A 361 25.11 8.32 -9.73
N TYR A 362 24.94 7.28 -8.93
CA TYR A 362 26.08 6.50 -8.47
C TYR A 362 26.61 5.59 -9.60
N ASN A 363 27.92 5.63 -9.85
CA ASN A 363 28.59 4.88 -10.93
C ASN A 363 28.36 3.37 -10.95
N TYR A 364 27.87 2.80 -9.87
CA TYR A 364 27.65 1.36 -9.73
C TYR A 364 26.25 0.89 -10.14
N VAL A 365 25.29 1.81 -10.38
CA VAL A 365 23.96 1.49 -10.84
C VAL A 365 23.80 1.97 -12.28
N ASN A 366 23.82 1.04 -13.23
CA ASN A 366 23.70 1.35 -14.65
C ASN A 366 22.85 0.28 -15.35
N SER A 367 21.61 0.63 -15.68
CA SER A 367 20.65 -0.29 -16.29
C SER A 367 21.12 -0.86 -17.62
N THR A 368 21.78 -0.06 -18.45
CA THR A 368 22.28 -0.49 -19.76
C THR A 368 23.43 -1.49 -19.59
N GLN A 369 24.38 -1.20 -18.71
CA GLN A 369 25.48 -2.12 -18.42
C GLN A 369 24.98 -3.41 -17.76
N GLN A 370 24.00 -3.33 -16.85
CA GLN A 370 23.37 -4.50 -16.24
C GLN A 370 22.68 -5.37 -17.28
N LEU A 371 21.95 -4.76 -18.22
CA LEU A 371 21.31 -5.50 -19.32
C LEU A 371 22.36 -6.18 -20.22
N ASN A 372 23.44 -5.46 -20.59
CA ASN A 372 24.53 -6.02 -21.38
C ASN A 372 25.22 -7.18 -20.62
N PHE A 373 25.42 -7.04 -19.31
CA PHE A 373 25.95 -8.12 -18.47
C PHE A 373 25.05 -9.36 -18.52
N LEU A 374 23.74 -9.19 -18.40
CA LEU A 374 22.77 -10.31 -18.50
C LEU A 374 22.79 -10.99 -19.88
N LEU A 375 22.95 -10.22 -20.95
CA LEU A 375 23.02 -10.73 -22.31
C LEU A 375 24.32 -11.48 -22.60
N THR A 376 25.40 -11.18 -21.89
CA THR A 376 26.70 -11.86 -22.03
C THR A 376 26.85 -13.03 -21.06
N ASN A 377 26.19 -13.00 -19.91
CA ASN A 377 26.30 -13.98 -18.84
C ASN A 377 24.97 -14.70 -18.60
N HIS A 378 24.54 -15.49 -19.59
CA HIS A 378 23.19 -16.11 -19.60
C HIS A 378 22.88 -16.97 -18.36
N PHE A 379 23.89 -17.61 -17.75
CA PHE A 379 23.70 -18.44 -16.55
C PHE A 379 23.33 -17.64 -15.31
N PHE A 380 23.63 -16.34 -15.26
CA PHE A 380 23.29 -15.47 -14.14
C PHE A 380 21.77 -15.39 -13.90
N ILE A 381 20.95 -15.66 -14.93
CA ILE A 381 19.49 -15.70 -14.78
C ILE A 381 19.04 -16.82 -13.81
N PHE A 382 19.77 -17.94 -13.75
CA PHE A 382 19.45 -19.01 -12.82
C PHE A 382 19.76 -18.62 -11.37
N ASP A 383 20.87 -17.91 -11.14
CA ASP A 383 21.22 -17.38 -9.82
C ASP A 383 20.18 -16.35 -9.36
N PHE A 384 19.76 -15.46 -10.27
CA PHE A 384 18.69 -14.51 -10.03
C PHE A 384 17.37 -15.22 -9.67
N LEU A 385 16.92 -16.19 -10.46
CA LEU A 385 15.71 -16.95 -10.17
C LEU A 385 15.81 -17.70 -8.85
N HIS A 386 16.95 -18.34 -8.59
CA HIS A 386 17.18 -19.00 -7.30
C HIS A 386 17.03 -18.01 -6.14
N GLN A 387 17.67 -16.85 -6.20
CA GLN A 387 17.60 -15.85 -5.12
C GLN A 387 16.18 -15.33 -4.91
N ILE A 388 15.44 -14.98 -5.96
CA ILE A 388 14.08 -14.45 -5.79
C ILE A 388 13.08 -15.48 -5.24
N PHE A 389 13.27 -16.78 -5.54
CA PHE A 389 12.40 -17.84 -5.02
C PHE A 389 12.86 -18.46 -3.69
N THR A 390 13.99 -18.07 -3.17
CA THR A 390 14.49 -18.51 -1.85
C THR A 390 14.56 -17.36 -0.86
N SER A 391 15.63 -16.59 -0.85
CA SER A 391 15.87 -15.54 0.14
C SER A 391 14.89 -14.38 0.05
N GLU A 392 14.61 -13.87 -1.16
CA GLU A 392 13.69 -12.75 -1.32
C GLU A 392 12.25 -13.17 -0.98
N LEU A 393 11.79 -14.33 -1.43
CA LEU A 393 10.45 -14.82 -1.09
C LEU A 393 10.30 -15.08 0.40
N SER A 394 11.31 -15.61 1.07
CA SER A 394 11.32 -15.80 2.52
C SER A 394 11.26 -14.46 3.26
N PHE A 395 12.07 -13.50 2.83
CA PHE A 395 12.05 -12.14 3.37
C PHE A 395 10.66 -11.49 3.21
N LEU A 396 10.06 -11.61 2.03
CA LEU A 396 8.72 -11.07 1.76
C LEU A 396 7.65 -11.77 2.60
N ALA A 397 7.71 -13.09 2.72
CA ALA A 397 6.75 -13.83 3.53
C ALA A 397 6.80 -13.42 5.00
N ASN A 398 7.98 -13.19 5.55
CA ASN A 398 8.15 -12.74 6.92
C ASN A 398 7.70 -11.29 7.12
N GLY A 399 8.04 -10.41 6.20
CA GLY A 399 7.80 -8.99 6.36
C GLY A 399 6.37 -8.54 6.10
N LEU A 400 5.57 -9.27 5.29
CA LEU A 400 4.14 -8.99 5.08
C LEU A 400 3.33 -9.00 6.38
N PHE A 401 3.86 -9.64 7.41
CA PHE A 401 3.22 -9.79 8.70
C PHE A 401 3.75 -8.83 9.76
N ASN A 402 4.70 -7.96 9.42
CA ASN A 402 5.18 -6.92 10.34
C ASN A 402 4.14 -5.80 10.49
N PHE A 403 4.12 -5.19 11.69
CA PHE A 403 3.20 -4.11 11.96
C PHE A 403 3.67 -2.79 11.36
N TYR A 404 4.96 -2.59 11.22
CA TYR A 404 5.56 -1.38 10.65
C TYR A 404 6.80 -1.72 9.84
N ASN A 405 7.12 -0.84 8.95
CA ASN A 405 8.28 -0.76 8.08
C ASN A 405 8.87 -2.09 7.56
N GLY A 406 8.50 -2.42 6.32
CA GLY A 406 9.04 -3.55 5.57
C GLY A 406 10.39 -3.28 4.90
N THR A 407 11.25 -2.40 5.45
CA THR A 407 12.59 -2.18 4.93
C THR A 407 13.58 -3.19 5.50
N PRO A 408 14.51 -3.72 4.66
CA PRO A 408 15.59 -4.58 5.12
C PRO A 408 16.46 -3.86 6.16
N GLY A 409 16.73 -4.51 7.27
CA GLY A 409 17.66 -4.02 8.30
C GLY A 409 17.04 -3.38 9.53
N ILE A 410 15.70 -3.26 9.60
CA ILE A 410 15.07 -2.89 10.86
C ILE A 410 14.83 -4.16 11.67
N HIS A 411 15.45 -4.18 12.83
CA HIS A 411 15.34 -5.28 13.78
C HIS A 411 13.88 -5.57 14.08
N TYR A 412 13.50 -6.83 13.93
CA TYR A 412 12.24 -7.34 14.45
C TYR A 412 12.23 -7.05 15.95
N ASP A 413 11.29 -6.25 16.41
CA ASP A 413 11.04 -6.15 17.82
C ASP A 413 10.52 -7.51 18.29
N ASP A 414 11.33 -8.25 19.01
CA ASP A 414 11.02 -9.58 19.56
C ASP A 414 9.71 -9.58 20.35
N HIS A 415 9.28 -8.42 20.80
CA HIS A 415 8.08 -8.20 21.62
C HIS A 415 6.77 -8.50 20.88
N TYR A 416 6.73 -8.32 19.58
CA TYR A 416 5.53 -8.57 18.77
C TYR A 416 5.57 -9.91 18.02
N TYR A 417 6.60 -10.72 18.24
CA TYR A 417 6.81 -11.97 17.49
C TYR A 417 5.59 -12.91 17.56
N LEU A 418 5.04 -13.15 18.76
CA LEU A 418 3.86 -14.01 18.93
C LEU A 418 2.64 -13.44 18.21
N ILE A 419 2.41 -12.12 18.29
CA ILE A 419 1.27 -11.46 17.65
C ILE A 419 1.44 -11.50 16.13
N THR A 420 2.65 -11.32 15.64
CA THR A 420 3.00 -11.47 14.22
C THR A 420 2.72 -12.90 13.72
N MET A 421 3.06 -13.93 14.50
CA MET A 421 2.72 -15.32 14.16
C MET A 421 1.20 -15.56 14.12
N VAL A 422 0.44 -14.97 15.06
CA VAL A 422 -1.03 -15.06 15.08
C VAL A 422 -1.62 -14.37 13.84
N LEU A 423 -1.11 -13.21 13.46
CA LEU A 423 -1.51 -12.51 12.23
C LEU A 423 -1.21 -13.35 10.98
N GLN A 424 -0.04 -13.97 10.93
CA GLN A 424 0.37 -14.86 9.85
C GLN A 424 -0.58 -16.06 9.71
N ALA A 425 -0.86 -16.74 10.82
CA ALA A 425 -1.80 -17.85 10.86
C ALA A 425 -3.20 -17.42 10.42
N PHE A 426 -3.68 -16.30 10.94
CA PHE A 426 -4.99 -15.73 10.60
C PHE A 426 -5.11 -15.42 9.11
N LEU A 427 -4.14 -14.72 8.51
CA LEU A 427 -4.16 -14.40 7.09
C LEU A 427 -4.05 -15.66 6.22
N THR A 428 -3.22 -16.62 6.62
CA THR A 428 -3.15 -17.91 5.93
C THR A 428 -4.49 -18.62 5.93
N ILE A 429 -5.14 -18.73 7.09
CA ILE A 429 -6.45 -19.36 7.19
C ILE A 429 -7.48 -18.63 6.32
N ILE A 430 -7.57 -17.31 6.42
CA ILE A 430 -8.58 -16.53 5.70
C ILE A 430 -8.38 -16.57 4.18
N LEU A 431 -7.14 -16.52 3.70
CA LEU A 431 -6.85 -16.45 2.28
C LEU A 431 -6.92 -17.82 1.58
N PHE A 432 -6.64 -18.91 2.29
CA PHE A 432 -6.59 -20.25 1.70
C PHE A 432 -7.84 -21.11 2.00
N THR A 433 -8.53 -20.88 3.13
CA THR A 433 -9.61 -21.78 3.60
C THR A 433 -10.95 -21.08 3.77
N TYR A 434 -11.14 -19.88 3.24
CA TYR A 434 -12.39 -19.13 3.40
C TYR A 434 -13.60 -19.96 2.89
N PRO A 435 -14.66 -20.14 3.71
CA PRO A 435 -15.69 -21.17 3.47
C PRO A 435 -16.75 -20.78 2.44
N GLU A 436 -16.48 -19.85 1.54
CA GLU A 436 -17.45 -19.44 0.51
C GLU A 436 -17.54 -20.45 -0.63
N ASN A 437 -18.75 -20.80 -1.04
CA ASN A 437 -18.98 -21.87 -2.02
C ASN A 437 -18.89 -21.37 -3.47
N VAL A 438 -17.74 -20.78 -3.85
CA VAL A 438 -17.45 -20.36 -5.21
C VAL A 438 -16.35 -21.25 -5.79
N LYS A 439 -16.55 -21.74 -7.02
CA LYS A 439 -15.59 -22.59 -7.72
C LYS A 439 -15.04 -21.84 -8.93
N PHE A 440 -13.73 -21.67 -8.97
CA PHE A 440 -13.02 -21.24 -10.17
C PHE A 440 -12.52 -22.47 -10.93
N ASN A 441 -12.62 -22.45 -12.26
CA ASN A 441 -12.08 -23.51 -13.10
C ASN A 441 -10.53 -23.52 -13.06
N PHE A 442 -9.93 -24.62 -13.47
CA PHE A 442 -8.47 -24.78 -13.47
C PHE A 442 -7.78 -23.68 -14.29
N LYS A 443 -8.33 -23.31 -15.45
CA LYS A 443 -7.77 -22.28 -16.32
C LYS A 443 -7.70 -20.92 -15.62
N THR A 444 -8.75 -20.49 -14.92
CA THR A 444 -8.78 -19.24 -14.16
C THR A 444 -7.76 -19.26 -13.02
N ARG A 445 -7.70 -20.35 -12.25
CA ARG A 445 -6.76 -20.49 -11.13
C ARG A 445 -5.31 -20.46 -11.59
N PHE A 446 -4.98 -21.27 -12.60
CA PHE A 446 -3.63 -21.32 -13.19
C PHE A 446 -3.24 -19.99 -13.83
N GLY A 447 -4.15 -19.37 -14.57
CA GLY A 447 -3.89 -18.06 -15.19
C GLY A 447 -3.69 -16.95 -14.17
N THR A 448 -4.44 -16.97 -13.07
CA THR A 448 -4.24 -16.02 -11.96
C THR A 448 -2.87 -16.23 -11.32
N LEU A 449 -2.47 -17.48 -11.05
CA LEU A 449 -1.13 -17.79 -10.54
C LEU A 449 -0.03 -17.32 -11.50
N PHE A 450 -0.21 -17.58 -12.80
CA PHE A 450 0.73 -17.15 -13.83
C PHE A 450 0.91 -15.62 -13.84
N VAL A 451 -0.18 -14.85 -13.79
CA VAL A 451 -0.11 -13.38 -13.77
C VAL A 451 0.53 -12.88 -12.46
N VAL A 452 0.24 -13.49 -11.32
CA VAL A 452 0.88 -13.16 -10.04
C VAL A 452 2.39 -13.39 -10.10
N LEU A 453 2.83 -14.54 -10.64
CA LEU A 453 4.25 -14.85 -10.83
C LEU A 453 4.90 -13.89 -11.83
N LEU A 454 4.21 -13.54 -12.91
CA LEU A 454 4.71 -12.59 -13.90
C LEU A 454 4.95 -11.20 -13.28
N ILE A 455 4.03 -10.72 -12.43
CA ILE A 455 4.19 -9.45 -11.72
C ILE A 455 5.33 -9.55 -10.70
N TYR A 456 5.42 -10.66 -9.96
CA TYR A 456 6.48 -10.89 -8.99
C TYR A 456 7.87 -10.86 -9.63
N ILE A 457 8.08 -11.71 -10.64
CA ILE A 457 9.34 -11.79 -11.37
C ILE A 457 9.64 -10.47 -12.08
N GLY A 458 8.64 -9.85 -12.71
CA GLY A 458 8.78 -8.54 -13.37
C GLY A 458 9.20 -7.44 -12.41
N THR A 459 8.66 -7.41 -11.20
CA THR A 459 9.05 -6.44 -10.17
C THR A 459 10.50 -6.67 -9.73
N CYS A 460 10.89 -7.92 -9.47
CA CYS A 460 12.26 -8.28 -9.13
C CYS A 460 13.23 -7.92 -10.25
N PHE A 461 12.83 -8.16 -11.51
CA PHE A 461 13.65 -7.86 -12.68
C PHE A 461 13.85 -6.35 -12.90
N VAL A 462 12.81 -5.55 -12.72
CA VAL A 462 12.92 -4.08 -12.77
C VAL A 462 13.89 -3.59 -11.69
N GLN A 463 13.81 -4.12 -10.47
CA GLN A 463 14.75 -3.77 -9.39
C GLN A 463 16.19 -4.22 -9.72
N LEU A 464 16.37 -5.39 -10.33
CA LEU A 464 17.69 -5.83 -10.79
C LEU A 464 18.32 -4.86 -11.80
N LEU A 465 17.50 -4.25 -12.68
CA LEU A 465 17.99 -3.31 -13.68
C LEU A 465 18.24 -1.90 -13.12
N THR A 466 17.43 -1.45 -12.14
CA THR A 466 17.40 -0.05 -11.74
C THR A 466 18.00 0.23 -10.34
N TRP A 467 18.29 -0.83 -9.59
CA TRP A 467 18.74 -0.71 -8.20
C TRP A 467 20.04 -1.49 -7.91
N ALA A 468 20.26 -2.63 -8.58
CA ALA A 468 21.41 -3.49 -8.32
C ALA A 468 22.69 -2.95 -8.96
N TYR A 469 23.82 -3.23 -8.30
CA TYR A 469 25.15 -3.06 -8.92
C TYR A 469 25.27 -3.97 -10.14
N VAL A 470 26.01 -3.54 -11.15
CA VAL A 470 26.26 -4.34 -12.35
C VAL A 470 26.92 -5.68 -11.96
N GLY A 471 26.31 -6.77 -12.38
CA GLY A 471 26.76 -8.15 -12.08
C GLY A 471 26.49 -8.62 -10.65
N LYS A 472 25.66 -7.92 -9.88
CA LYS A 472 25.24 -8.33 -8.54
C LYS A 472 23.71 -8.47 -8.46
N ILE A 473 23.22 -9.26 -7.51
CA ILE A 473 21.80 -9.39 -7.20
C ILE A 473 21.58 -8.74 -5.83
N PHE A 474 21.25 -7.46 -5.85
CA PHE A 474 20.76 -6.72 -4.68
C PHE A 474 19.53 -5.96 -5.13
N LEU A 475 18.35 -6.37 -4.65
CA LEU A 475 17.11 -5.93 -5.26
C LEU A 475 16.43 -4.78 -4.52
N GLY A 476 16.72 -4.57 -3.24
CA GLY A 476 16.07 -3.52 -2.43
C GLY A 476 14.54 -3.59 -2.48
N ILE A 477 13.99 -4.82 -2.58
CA ILE A 477 12.56 -5.03 -2.73
C ILE A 477 11.85 -4.71 -1.42
N SER A 478 10.81 -3.89 -1.51
CA SER A 478 9.90 -3.66 -0.39
C SER A 478 8.71 -4.62 -0.47
N ILE A 479 8.36 -5.19 0.66
CA ILE A 479 7.24 -6.11 0.86
C ILE A 479 5.92 -5.51 0.40
N ARG A 480 5.73 -4.21 0.63
CA ARG A 480 4.54 -3.45 0.24
C ARG A 480 4.18 -3.61 -1.24
N TYR A 481 5.16 -3.91 -2.10
CA TYR A 481 4.92 -4.11 -3.53
C TYR A 481 4.07 -5.34 -3.87
N PHE A 482 3.84 -6.26 -2.94
CA PHE A 482 3.13 -7.51 -3.21
C PHE A 482 1.78 -7.62 -2.47
N ILE A 483 1.39 -6.61 -1.69
CA ILE A 483 0.08 -6.56 -1.00
C ILE A 483 -1.09 -6.77 -1.99
N PRO A 484 -1.13 -6.11 -3.18
CA PRO A 484 -2.21 -6.36 -4.14
C PRO A 484 -2.30 -7.81 -4.62
N LEU A 485 -1.17 -8.52 -4.68
CA LEU A 485 -1.13 -9.92 -5.12
C LEU A 485 -1.73 -10.87 -4.07
N MET A 486 -1.66 -10.53 -2.79
CA MET A 486 -2.28 -11.32 -1.71
C MET A 486 -3.80 -11.41 -1.89
N ALA A 487 -4.43 -10.36 -2.39
CA ALA A 487 -5.87 -10.35 -2.67
C ALA A 487 -6.29 -11.38 -3.74
N MET A 488 -5.35 -11.88 -4.57
CA MET A 488 -5.58 -12.93 -5.57
C MET A 488 -5.53 -14.35 -5.00
N LEU A 489 -4.95 -14.56 -3.81
CA LEU A 489 -4.75 -15.89 -3.24
C LEU A 489 -6.05 -16.70 -3.08
N PRO A 490 -7.19 -16.12 -2.67
CA PRO A 490 -8.45 -16.85 -2.60
C PRO A 490 -8.96 -17.38 -3.95
N VAL A 491 -8.55 -16.75 -5.07
CA VAL A 491 -8.88 -17.22 -6.42
C VAL A 491 -7.98 -18.39 -6.82
N ILE A 492 -6.68 -18.32 -6.47
CA ILE A 492 -5.67 -19.33 -6.83
C ILE A 492 -5.83 -20.59 -5.98
N PHE A 493 -5.85 -20.40 -4.66
CA PHE A 493 -5.84 -21.49 -3.69
C PHE A 493 -7.17 -21.53 -2.95
N LYS A 494 -7.86 -22.65 -3.02
CA LYS A 494 -9.05 -22.88 -2.25
C LYS A 494 -9.01 -24.29 -1.65
N ILE A 495 -8.88 -24.34 -0.35
CA ILE A 495 -9.01 -25.58 0.42
C ILE A 495 -10.44 -25.61 0.96
N ASN A 496 -11.21 -26.64 0.60
CA ASN A 496 -12.59 -26.76 1.03
C ASN A 496 -12.66 -27.28 2.47
N TYR A 497 -12.96 -26.38 3.40
CA TYR A 497 -13.37 -26.74 4.76
C TYR A 497 -14.86 -26.39 4.98
N LYS A 498 -15.53 -27.19 5.79
CA LYS A 498 -16.92 -26.95 6.18
C LYS A 498 -16.94 -26.14 7.48
N TYR A 499 -16.80 -24.83 7.38
CA TYR A 499 -17.05 -23.92 8.49
C TYR A 499 -18.41 -23.24 8.35
N ASP A 500 -18.98 -22.86 9.49
CA ASP A 500 -20.09 -21.90 9.50
C ASP A 500 -19.55 -20.53 9.05
N ILE A 501 -19.98 -20.10 7.87
CA ILE A 501 -19.49 -18.86 7.26
C ILE A 501 -19.77 -17.63 8.13
N GLN A 502 -20.91 -17.60 8.84
CA GLN A 502 -21.24 -16.45 9.68
C GLN A 502 -20.31 -16.37 10.88
N LYS A 503 -20.09 -17.47 11.60
CA LYS A 503 -19.15 -17.52 12.72
C LYS A 503 -17.74 -17.21 12.27
N PHE A 504 -17.33 -17.73 11.10
CA PHE A 504 -16.02 -17.44 10.54
C PHE A 504 -15.85 -15.94 10.26
N ASN A 505 -16.84 -15.29 9.68
CA ASN A 505 -16.85 -13.85 9.43
C ASN A 505 -16.78 -13.07 10.74
N ASP A 506 -17.58 -13.44 11.74
CA ASP A 506 -17.63 -12.75 13.03
C ASP A 506 -16.28 -12.77 13.74
N TYR A 507 -15.60 -13.93 13.81
CA TYR A 507 -14.25 -14.02 14.35
C TYR A 507 -13.24 -13.26 13.52
N SER A 508 -13.34 -13.31 12.18
CA SER A 508 -12.43 -12.59 11.29
C SER A 508 -12.45 -11.09 11.53
N ILE A 509 -13.63 -10.50 11.75
CA ILE A 509 -13.78 -9.08 12.05
C ILE A 509 -13.09 -8.71 13.36
N ILE A 510 -13.19 -9.54 14.38
CA ILE A 510 -12.55 -9.28 15.69
C ILE A 510 -11.04 -9.29 15.55
N PHE A 511 -10.48 -10.28 14.83
CA PHE A 511 -9.05 -10.33 14.58
C PHE A 511 -8.57 -9.12 13.77
N ILE A 512 -9.32 -8.72 12.72
CA ILE A 512 -8.99 -7.53 11.92
C ILE A 512 -8.92 -6.29 12.84
N ILE A 513 -9.94 -6.05 13.66
CA ILE A 513 -9.97 -4.90 14.58
C ILE A 513 -8.86 -5.03 15.63
N GLY A 514 -8.63 -6.24 16.15
CA GLY A 514 -7.54 -6.50 17.09
C GLY A 514 -6.17 -6.15 16.53
N PHE A 515 -5.88 -6.53 15.29
CA PHE A 515 -4.60 -6.20 14.64
C PHE A 515 -4.46 -4.71 14.33
N LEU A 516 -5.54 -4.03 13.94
CA LEU A 516 -5.52 -2.58 13.75
C LEU A 516 -5.25 -1.85 15.08
N ALA A 517 -5.87 -2.29 16.16
CA ALA A 517 -5.59 -1.75 17.50
C ALA A 517 -4.13 -2.03 17.93
N THR A 518 -3.63 -3.24 17.67
CA THR A 518 -2.23 -3.60 17.95
C THR A 518 -1.25 -2.72 17.16
N LEU A 519 -1.55 -2.37 15.91
CA LEU A 519 -0.74 -1.43 15.12
C LEU A 519 -0.54 -0.11 15.85
N ILE A 520 -1.60 0.47 16.39
CA ILE A 520 -1.53 1.73 17.14
C ILE A 520 -0.71 1.57 18.41
N LEU A 521 -0.92 0.47 19.15
CA LEU A 521 -0.13 0.19 20.37
C LEU A 521 1.34 -0.05 20.04
N ALA A 522 1.66 -0.69 18.91
CA ALA A 522 3.03 -0.90 18.47
C ALA A 522 3.76 0.43 18.23
N PHE A 523 3.11 1.41 17.59
CA PHE A 523 3.67 2.76 17.43
C PHE A 523 3.80 3.49 18.76
N ALA A 524 2.78 3.40 19.61
CA ALA A 524 2.85 3.97 20.94
C ALA A 524 4.07 3.43 21.71
N THR A 525 4.27 2.11 21.69
CA THR A 525 5.40 1.47 22.37
C THR A 525 6.75 1.82 21.73
N LYS A 526 6.82 1.97 20.42
CA LYS A 526 8.09 2.25 19.72
C LYS A 526 8.57 3.69 19.90
N TYR A 527 7.67 4.66 19.92
CA TYR A 527 8.03 6.07 19.79
C TYR A 527 7.62 6.95 20.98
N TYR A 528 6.68 6.50 21.80
CA TYR A 528 6.12 7.26 22.92
C TYR A 528 6.37 6.58 24.27
#